data_7abb86f94554bd972f531e40f314a925
#
_entry.id   7abb86f94554bd972f531e40f314a925
#
_cell.length_a   1.000
_cell.length_b   1.000
_cell.length_c   1.000
_cell.angle_alpha   90.00
_cell.angle_beta   90.00
_cell.angle_gamma   90.00
#
_symmetry.space_group_name_H-M   'P 1'
#
loop_
_entity.id
_entity.type
_entity.pdbx_description
1 polymer ?
#
loop_
_entity_poly.entity_id
_entity_poly.type
_entity_poly.pdbx_seq_one_letter_code
_entity_poly.pdbx_strand_id
1 'polypeptide(L)'
;ELSISTSKGVLKEADFSSPRISRLISYLLISRKNAISPQEITQTLWPDDLDNPAKNVKGLIYRLRQKFNLISDEPLILSSASGYQLNPELHIMTDYQRFDELVSSAVRASSIINKVDILKNALDLYHGKVLSSADGEHWLIQFSTKYHLSYMGAVSELLRQLDSLHSYDLLNQYAMKSLTIAPDNPKAYCWLIRSLKAQGMNELATNELAAAKEHLTTEEYEEILAFGANW
;
A
#
# COMPACT_ATOMS: atom_id res chain seq x y z
N GLU A 1 4.69 2.79 -8.26
CA GLU A 1 5.01 3.95 -9.11
C GLU A 1 4.28 5.18 -8.58
N LEU A 2 4.97 6.33 -8.44
CA LEU A 2 4.35 7.58 -8.01
C LEU A 2 3.52 8.17 -9.17
N SER A 3 2.26 8.55 -8.87
CA SER A 3 1.40 9.29 -9.80
C SER A 3 0.65 10.38 -9.04
N ILE A 4 0.56 11.57 -9.63
CA ILE A 4 -0.19 12.70 -9.08
C ILE A 4 -1.22 13.15 -10.12
N SER A 5 -2.51 13.10 -9.74
CA SER A 5 -3.61 13.48 -10.62
C SER A 5 -4.31 14.71 -10.08
N THR A 6 -4.70 15.62 -10.98
CA THR A 6 -5.55 16.77 -10.71
C THR A 6 -6.64 16.86 -11.78
N SER A 7 -7.55 17.82 -11.66
CA SER A 7 -8.53 18.10 -12.70
C SER A 7 -7.93 18.57 -14.04
N LYS A 8 -6.67 19.03 -14.04
CA LYS A 8 -5.96 19.56 -15.21
C LYS A 8 -5.01 18.55 -15.87
N GLY A 9 -4.65 17.48 -15.21
CA GLY A 9 -3.74 16.50 -15.76
C GLY A 9 -3.14 15.52 -14.74
N VAL A 10 -2.22 14.70 -15.24
CA VAL A 10 -1.55 13.66 -14.46
C VAL A 10 -0.04 13.79 -14.65
N LEU A 11 0.72 13.71 -13.56
CA LEU A 11 2.17 13.52 -13.55
C LEU A 11 2.47 12.10 -13.08
N LYS A 12 3.29 11.39 -13.84
CA LYS A 12 3.81 10.08 -13.47
C LYS A 12 5.26 10.20 -12.96
N GLU A 13 5.76 9.18 -12.31
CA GLU A 13 7.13 9.13 -11.81
C GLU A 13 8.17 9.42 -12.91
N ALA A 14 7.93 8.94 -14.13
CA ALA A 14 8.77 9.19 -15.29
C ALA A 14 8.85 10.68 -15.72
N ASP A 15 7.84 11.49 -15.37
CA ASP A 15 7.83 12.92 -15.68
C ASP A 15 8.77 13.73 -14.75
N PHE A 16 9.16 13.14 -13.62
CA PHE A 16 10.13 13.75 -12.73
C PHE A 16 11.56 13.42 -13.19
N SER A 17 12.35 14.45 -13.33
CA SER A 17 13.75 14.33 -13.82
C SER A 17 14.72 13.64 -12.85
N SER A 18 14.24 13.14 -11.70
CA SER A 18 15.08 12.53 -10.67
C SER A 18 14.26 11.70 -9.69
N PRO A 19 14.66 10.46 -9.37
CA PRO A 19 14.03 9.63 -8.33
C PRO A 19 14.01 10.32 -6.94
N ARG A 20 14.92 11.26 -6.70
CA ARG A 20 14.96 12.05 -5.46
C ARG A 20 13.68 12.89 -5.28
N ILE A 21 13.03 13.31 -6.37
CA ILE A 21 11.78 14.08 -6.32
C ILE A 21 10.64 13.17 -5.82
N SER A 22 10.53 11.95 -6.32
CA SER A 22 9.54 10.97 -5.87
C SER A 22 9.69 10.67 -4.38
N ARG A 23 10.92 10.44 -3.89
CA ARG A 23 11.20 10.24 -2.47
C ARG A 23 10.82 11.44 -1.62
N LEU A 24 11.16 12.65 -2.08
CA LEU A 24 10.83 13.90 -1.37
C LEU A 24 9.32 14.10 -1.23
N ILE A 25 8.55 13.92 -2.33
CA ILE A 25 7.08 14.03 -2.29
C ILE A 25 6.50 13.01 -1.30
N SER A 26 6.93 11.76 -1.40
CA SER A 26 6.43 10.69 -0.55
C SER A 26 6.76 10.93 0.92
N TYR A 27 7.95 11.42 1.23
CA TYR A 27 8.32 11.79 2.59
C TYR A 27 7.45 12.92 3.15
N LEU A 28 7.19 13.96 2.36
CA LEU A 28 6.30 15.06 2.75
C LEU A 28 4.86 14.58 2.95
N LEU A 29 4.36 13.69 2.09
CA LEU A 29 3.02 13.11 2.19
C LEU A 29 2.84 12.21 3.42
N ILE A 30 3.84 11.39 3.74
CA ILE A 30 3.82 10.47 4.87
C ILE A 30 4.01 11.21 6.19
N SER A 31 4.95 12.14 6.24
CA SER A 31 5.27 12.90 7.46
C SER A 31 4.15 13.84 7.88
N ARG A 32 3.45 14.45 6.93
CA ARG A 32 2.36 15.43 7.15
C ARG A 32 2.62 16.45 8.27
N LYS A 33 3.89 16.76 8.49
CA LYS A 33 4.32 17.77 9.45
C LYS A 33 4.04 19.17 8.91
N ASN A 34 3.91 20.15 9.81
CA ASN A 34 3.68 21.53 9.43
C ASN A 34 4.78 22.02 8.49
N ALA A 35 6.03 22.02 8.92
CA ALA A 35 7.16 22.35 8.06
C ALA A 35 8.37 21.50 8.41
N ILE A 36 9.10 21.06 7.41
CA ILE A 36 10.29 20.21 7.55
C ILE A 36 11.50 20.99 7.06
N SER A 37 12.53 21.09 7.88
CA SER A 37 13.75 21.81 7.52
C SER A 37 14.53 21.09 6.41
N PRO A 38 15.28 21.82 5.55
CA PRO A 38 16.14 21.19 4.56
C PRO A 38 17.15 20.21 5.17
N GLN A 39 17.63 20.49 6.38
CA GLN A 39 18.54 19.62 7.12
C GLN A 39 17.88 18.30 7.49
N GLU A 40 16.67 18.34 8.06
CA GLU A 40 15.90 17.14 8.40
C GLU A 40 15.58 16.30 7.16
N ILE A 41 15.18 16.95 6.05
CA ILE A 41 14.92 16.27 4.78
C ILE A 41 16.18 15.53 4.29
N THR A 42 17.32 16.20 4.30
CA THR A 42 18.58 15.60 3.82
C THR A 42 19.04 14.47 4.74
N GLN A 43 19.02 14.68 6.05
CA GLN A 43 19.42 13.66 7.02
C GLN A 43 18.57 12.39 6.93
N THR A 44 17.28 12.54 6.62
CA THR A 44 16.34 11.42 6.53
C THR A 44 16.46 10.70 5.18
N LEU A 45 16.48 11.45 4.08
CA LEU A 45 16.40 10.86 2.74
C LEU A 45 17.76 10.57 2.10
N TRP A 46 18.80 11.32 2.49
CA TRP A 46 20.14 11.23 1.90
C TRP A 46 21.20 11.51 2.94
N PRO A 47 21.37 10.64 3.95
CA PRO A 47 22.29 10.88 5.07
C PRO A 47 23.75 11.07 4.64
N ASP A 48 24.12 10.50 3.49
CA ASP A 48 25.48 10.62 2.93
C ASP A 48 25.69 11.89 2.10
N ASP A 49 24.62 12.66 1.79
CA ASP A 49 24.68 13.89 0.96
C ASP A 49 24.57 15.13 1.84
N LEU A 50 25.60 15.33 2.67
CA LEU A 50 25.64 16.43 3.65
C LEU A 50 26.16 17.75 3.08
N ASP A 51 26.65 17.76 1.85
CA ASP A 51 27.15 18.97 1.20
C ASP A 51 26.01 19.91 0.81
N ASN A 52 25.88 21.01 1.55
CA ASN A 52 24.92 22.08 1.29
C ASN A 52 23.43 21.62 1.18
N PRO A 53 22.87 21.03 2.26
CA PRO A 53 21.51 20.49 2.27
C PRO A 53 20.45 21.48 1.79
N ALA A 54 20.56 22.74 2.21
CA ALA A 54 19.60 23.79 1.84
C ALA A 54 19.57 24.03 0.32
N LYS A 55 20.73 24.04 -0.36
CA LYS A 55 20.81 24.23 -1.81
C LYS A 55 20.25 23.02 -2.56
N ASN A 56 20.59 21.81 -2.11
CA ASN A 56 20.15 20.56 -2.75
C ASN A 56 18.64 20.40 -2.67
N VAL A 57 18.04 20.55 -1.48
CA VAL A 57 16.60 20.47 -1.27
C VAL A 57 15.88 21.58 -2.03
N LYS A 58 16.39 22.84 -1.99
CA LYS A 58 15.82 23.97 -2.76
C LYS A 58 15.74 23.66 -4.26
N GLY A 59 16.77 23.03 -4.82
CA GLY A 59 16.79 22.63 -6.23
C GLY A 59 15.75 21.54 -6.56
N LEU A 60 15.53 20.59 -5.67
CA LEU A 60 14.51 19.56 -5.83
C LEU A 60 13.08 20.15 -5.74
N ILE A 61 12.83 21.01 -4.75
CA ILE A 61 11.56 21.72 -4.58
C ILE A 61 11.24 22.61 -5.80
N TYR A 62 12.25 23.32 -6.32
CA TYR A 62 12.05 24.14 -7.52
C TYR A 62 11.60 23.28 -8.71
N ARG A 63 12.30 22.18 -8.99
CA ARG A 63 11.94 21.27 -10.10
C ARG A 63 10.56 20.64 -9.91
N LEU A 64 10.23 20.24 -8.69
CA LEU A 64 8.90 19.72 -8.37
C LEU A 64 7.80 20.74 -8.63
N ARG A 65 7.97 21.98 -8.17
CA ARG A 65 7.02 23.08 -8.43
C ARG A 65 6.83 23.33 -9.92
N GLN A 66 7.92 23.37 -10.70
CA GLN A 66 7.83 23.55 -12.16
C GLN A 66 6.98 22.47 -12.82
N LYS A 67 7.13 21.21 -12.40
CA LYS A 67 6.31 20.12 -12.94
C LYS A 67 4.87 20.18 -12.45
N PHE A 68 4.66 20.44 -11.18
CA PHE A 68 3.31 20.49 -10.61
C PHE A 68 2.48 21.64 -11.17
N ASN A 69 3.08 22.78 -11.46
CA ASN A 69 2.41 23.94 -12.08
C ASN A 69 1.86 23.64 -13.48
N LEU A 70 2.26 22.54 -14.13
CA LEU A 70 1.67 22.10 -15.40
C LEU A 70 0.27 21.52 -15.23
N ILE A 71 -0.05 21.03 -14.03
CA ILE A 71 -1.32 20.35 -13.71
C ILE A 71 -2.12 21.04 -12.60
N SER A 72 -1.65 22.14 -12.04
CA SER A 72 -2.33 22.87 -10.96
C SER A 72 -1.97 24.35 -10.99
N ASP A 73 -2.93 25.21 -10.66
CA ASP A 73 -2.68 26.65 -10.44
C ASP A 73 -2.16 26.93 -9.03
N GLU A 74 -2.49 26.06 -8.09
CA GLU A 74 -2.09 26.20 -6.70
C GLU A 74 -0.76 25.45 -6.45
N PRO A 75 0.17 26.00 -5.66
CA PRO A 75 1.43 25.38 -5.38
C PRO A 75 1.24 24.14 -4.48
N LEU A 76 1.90 23.02 -4.82
CA LEU A 76 1.90 21.81 -3.99
C LEU A 76 2.64 22.01 -2.66
N ILE A 77 3.74 22.75 -2.69
CA ILE A 77 4.63 22.94 -1.54
C ILE A 77 4.78 24.43 -1.23
N LEU A 78 4.56 24.77 0.03
CA LEU A 78 4.84 26.11 0.58
C LEU A 78 6.23 26.14 1.23
N SER A 79 6.84 27.34 1.24
CA SER A 79 8.10 27.64 1.94
C SER A 79 7.82 28.58 3.09
N SER A 80 8.43 28.30 4.25
CA SER A 80 8.42 29.16 5.43
C SER A 80 9.84 29.33 5.99
N ALA A 81 10.00 30.10 7.03
CA ALA A 81 11.26 30.24 7.75
C ALA A 81 11.71 28.91 8.39
N SER A 82 10.77 28.03 8.75
CA SER A 82 11.00 26.71 9.35
C SER A 82 11.26 25.60 8.33
N GLY A 83 11.01 25.82 7.04
CA GLY A 83 11.26 24.81 5.99
C GLY A 83 10.16 24.71 4.96
N TYR A 84 9.90 23.48 4.49
CA TYR A 84 8.95 23.14 3.45
C TYR A 84 7.81 22.32 4.00
N GLN A 85 6.58 22.60 3.53
CA GLN A 85 5.37 21.83 3.87
C GLN A 85 4.49 21.67 2.64
N LEU A 86 3.64 20.66 2.66
CA LEU A 86 2.55 20.58 1.69
C LEU A 86 1.59 21.73 1.91
N ASN A 87 1.01 22.24 0.82
CA ASN A 87 0.03 23.30 0.90
C ASN A 87 -1.24 22.78 1.61
N PRO A 88 -1.60 23.32 2.79
CA PRO A 88 -2.75 22.86 3.55
C PRO A 88 -4.10 23.19 2.89
N GLU A 89 -4.13 24.14 1.96
CA GLU A 89 -5.33 24.51 1.20
C GLU A 89 -5.67 23.47 0.11
N LEU A 90 -4.71 22.63 -0.27
CA LEU A 90 -4.95 21.56 -1.22
C LEU A 90 -5.59 20.34 -0.53
N HIS A 91 -6.72 19.90 -1.06
CA HIS A 91 -7.31 18.63 -0.69
C HIS A 91 -6.52 17.48 -1.35
N ILE A 92 -5.55 16.95 -0.62
CA ILE A 92 -4.69 15.84 -1.10
C ILE A 92 -5.23 14.53 -0.56
N MET A 93 -5.71 13.68 -1.46
CA MET A 93 -6.09 12.30 -1.17
C MET A 93 -5.01 11.36 -1.74
N THR A 94 -4.51 10.46 -0.91
CA THR A 94 -3.57 9.42 -1.34
C THR A 94 -4.27 8.06 -1.40
N ASP A 95 -3.74 7.14 -2.19
CA ASP A 95 -4.21 5.75 -2.29
C ASP A 95 -4.24 5.06 -0.92
N TYR A 96 -3.20 5.21 -0.11
CA TYR A 96 -3.16 4.65 1.24
C TYR A 96 -4.19 5.26 2.20
N GLN A 97 -4.51 6.55 2.09
CA GLN A 97 -5.58 7.15 2.89
C GLN A 97 -6.95 6.65 2.44
N ARG A 98 -7.14 6.55 1.12
CA ARG A 98 -8.37 5.99 0.56
C ARG A 98 -8.55 4.53 0.97
N PHE A 99 -7.45 3.76 1.01
CA PHE A 99 -7.44 2.40 1.55
C PHE A 99 -7.90 2.37 3.02
N ASP A 100 -7.31 3.20 3.89
CA ASP A 100 -7.68 3.29 5.32
C ASP A 100 -9.17 3.65 5.50
N GLU A 101 -9.69 4.60 4.70
CA GLU A 101 -11.10 4.98 4.72
C GLU A 101 -12.03 3.83 4.31
N LEU A 102 -11.67 3.10 3.26
CA LEU A 102 -12.45 1.97 2.77
C LEU A 102 -12.45 0.83 3.78
N VAL A 103 -11.28 0.45 4.33
CA VAL A 103 -11.19 -0.59 5.37
C VAL A 103 -12.02 -0.19 6.59
N SER A 104 -11.93 1.05 7.05
CA SER A 104 -12.73 1.57 8.16
C SER A 104 -14.24 1.56 7.84
N SER A 105 -14.62 1.83 6.60
CA SER A 105 -16.01 1.80 6.15
C SER A 105 -16.55 0.37 6.07
N ALA A 106 -15.72 -0.60 5.66
CA ALA A 106 -16.08 -2.01 5.65
C ALA A 106 -16.42 -2.55 7.05
N VAL A 107 -15.69 -2.09 8.08
CA VAL A 107 -16.00 -2.46 9.48
C VAL A 107 -17.41 -2.00 9.89
N ARG A 108 -17.83 -0.84 9.42
CA ARG A 108 -19.14 -0.25 9.74
C ARG A 108 -20.29 -0.70 8.82
N ALA A 109 -19.98 -1.45 7.76
CA ALA A 109 -20.98 -1.90 6.80
C ALA A 109 -22.00 -2.87 7.44
N SER A 110 -23.29 -2.59 7.30
CA SER A 110 -24.39 -3.39 7.84
C SER A 110 -24.74 -4.62 6.99
N SER A 111 -24.38 -4.60 5.70
CA SER A 111 -24.65 -5.67 4.75
C SER A 111 -23.35 -6.37 4.35
N ILE A 112 -23.37 -7.71 4.30
CA ILE A 112 -22.24 -8.53 3.84
C ILE A 112 -21.86 -8.16 2.41
N ILE A 113 -22.83 -7.98 1.51
CA ILE A 113 -22.58 -7.64 0.11
C ILE A 113 -21.86 -6.29 0.02
N ASN A 114 -22.37 -5.28 0.73
CA ASN A 114 -21.74 -3.96 0.76
C ASN A 114 -20.32 -4.03 1.35
N LYS A 115 -20.12 -4.83 2.41
CA LYS A 115 -18.79 -5.05 3.00
C LYS A 115 -17.82 -5.65 1.98
N VAL A 116 -18.24 -6.67 1.24
CA VAL A 116 -17.45 -7.31 0.19
C VAL A 116 -17.05 -6.29 -0.89
N ASP A 117 -17.99 -5.48 -1.38
CA ASP A 117 -17.69 -4.48 -2.41
C ASP A 117 -16.72 -3.39 -1.93
N ILE A 118 -16.88 -2.94 -0.68
CA ILE A 118 -15.95 -1.97 -0.08
C ILE A 118 -14.54 -2.58 0.07
N LEU A 119 -14.44 -3.82 0.55
CA LEU A 119 -13.15 -4.50 0.72
C LEU A 119 -12.46 -4.75 -0.62
N LYS A 120 -13.20 -5.15 -1.67
CA LYS A 120 -12.66 -5.29 -3.03
C LYS A 120 -12.03 -3.98 -3.50
N ASN A 121 -12.77 -2.87 -3.38
CA ASN A 121 -12.27 -1.55 -3.75
C ASN A 121 -11.04 -1.14 -2.93
N ALA A 122 -10.96 -1.50 -1.65
CA ALA A 122 -9.78 -1.26 -0.83
C ALA A 122 -8.58 -2.07 -1.34
N LEU A 123 -8.76 -3.38 -1.55
CA LEU A 123 -7.67 -4.27 -1.99
C LEU A 123 -7.15 -3.93 -3.39
N ASP A 124 -7.98 -3.35 -4.25
CA ASP A 124 -7.57 -2.91 -5.58
C ASP A 124 -6.65 -1.68 -5.56
N LEU A 125 -6.59 -0.93 -4.45
CA LEU A 125 -5.65 0.16 -4.26
C LEU A 125 -4.26 -0.30 -3.81
N TYR A 126 -4.15 -1.51 -3.24
CA TYR A 126 -2.89 -2.02 -2.71
C TYR A 126 -2.15 -2.87 -3.74
N HIS A 127 -0.97 -2.44 -4.14
CA HIS A 127 -0.15 -3.09 -5.16
C HIS A 127 1.17 -3.65 -4.62
N GLY A 128 1.27 -3.84 -3.30
CA GLY A 128 2.47 -4.33 -2.64
C GLY A 128 3.22 -3.24 -1.88
N LYS A 129 4.55 -3.37 -1.79
CA LYS A 129 5.37 -2.48 -0.97
C LYS A 129 5.23 -1.01 -1.40
N VAL A 130 5.01 -0.15 -0.41
CA VAL A 130 4.97 1.30 -0.62
C VAL A 130 6.35 1.77 -1.06
N LEU A 131 6.42 2.47 -2.22
CA LEU A 131 7.68 2.95 -2.79
C LEU A 131 8.75 1.85 -2.87
N SER A 132 8.54 0.87 -3.73
CA SER A 132 9.49 -0.24 -3.94
C SER A 132 10.93 0.22 -4.22
N SER A 133 11.10 1.43 -4.78
CA SER A 133 12.42 2.07 -5.00
C SER A 133 13.11 2.56 -3.72
N ALA A 134 12.41 2.61 -2.60
CA ALA A 134 12.91 3.02 -1.28
C ALA A 134 12.74 1.91 -0.23
N ASP A 135 12.60 0.67 -0.68
CA ASP A 135 12.44 -0.50 0.21
C ASP A 135 13.64 -0.61 1.14
N GLY A 136 13.38 -0.77 2.45
CA GLY A 136 14.39 -0.84 3.49
C GLY A 136 14.86 0.53 4.05
N GLU A 137 14.40 1.65 3.52
CA GLU A 137 14.69 2.95 4.11
C GLU A 137 13.98 3.13 5.46
N HIS A 138 14.73 3.50 6.48
CA HIS A 138 14.28 3.51 7.89
C HIS A 138 13.00 4.34 8.12
N TRP A 139 12.87 5.47 7.44
CA TRP A 139 11.70 6.34 7.56
C TRP A 139 10.41 5.74 6.99
N LEU A 140 10.54 4.74 6.10
CA LEU A 140 9.42 4.10 5.41
C LEU A 140 8.98 2.78 6.07
N ILE A 141 9.86 2.13 6.86
CA ILE A 141 9.62 0.78 7.41
C ILE A 141 8.30 0.71 8.19
N GLN A 142 8.11 1.58 9.18
CA GLN A 142 6.90 1.54 10.02
C GLN A 142 5.63 1.78 9.20
N PHE A 143 5.69 2.69 8.24
CA PHE A 143 4.58 3.01 7.35
C PHE A 143 4.24 1.80 6.46
N SER A 144 5.23 1.20 5.81
CA SER A 144 5.05 0.02 4.96
C SER A 144 4.52 -1.17 5.74
N THR A 145 5.06 -1.43 6.93
CA THR A 145 4.59 -2.49 7.83
C THR A 145 3.13 -2.29 8.21
N LYS A 146 2.74 -1.08 8.62
CA LYS A 146 1.34 -0.76 8.95
C LYS A 146 0.40 -1.13 7.80
N TYR A 147 0.72 -0.68 6.59
CA TYR A 147 -0.16 -0.91 5.44
C TYR A 147 -0.15 -2.34 4.97
N HIS A 148 0.97 -3.04 5.06
CA HIS A 148 1.04 -4.47 4.77
C HIS A 148 0.16 -5.28 5.74
N LEU A 149 0.25 -5.04 7.05
CA LEU A 149 -0.59 -5.71 8.05
C LEU A 149 -2.08 -5.37 7.87
N SER A 150 -2.40 -4.12 7.54
CA SER A 150 -3.78 -3.72 7.25
C SER A 150 -4.33 -4.40 5.99
N TYR A 151 -3.51 -4.54 4.95
CA TYR A 151 -3.84 -5.30 3.74
C TYR A 151 -4.12 -6.78 4.05
N MET A 152 -3.22 -7.44 4.80
CA MET A 152 -3.40 -8.84 5.21
C MET A 152 -4.71 -9.06 5.99
N GLY A 153 -5.05 -8.12 6.89
CA GLY A 153 -6.31 -8.13 7.62
C GLY A 153 -7.53 -7.97 6.71
N ALA A 154 -7.47 -7.03 5.77
CA ALA A 154 -8.55 -6.79 4.80
C ALA A 154 -8.77 -7.99 3.87
N VAL A 155 -7.69 -8.63 3.40
CA VAL A 155 -7.74 -9.88 2.62
C VAL A 155 -8.45 -10.97 3.42
N SER A 156 -8.00 -11.23 4.65
CA SER A 156 -8.60 -12.27 5.50
C SER A 156 -10.10 -12.05 5.72
N GLU A 157 -10.51 -10.79 5.94
CA GLU A 157 -11.91 -10.44 6.12
C GLU A 157 -12.71 -10.64 4.82
N LEU A 158 -12.19 -10.21 3.67
CA LEU A 158 -12.84 -10.43 2.37
C LEU A 158 -13.05 -11.91 2.10
N LEU A 159 -11.99 -12.73 2.24
CA LEU A 159 -12.06 -14.16 1.95
C LEU A 159 -13.06 -14.88 2.87
N ARG A 160 -13.09 -14.50 4.15
CA ARG A 160 -14.09 -14.99 5.11
C ARG A 160 -15.53 -14.66 4.69
N GLN A 161 -15.80 -13.44 4.21
CA GLN A 161 -17.12 -13.05 3.75
C GLN A 161 -17.51 -13.81 2.47
N LEU A 162 -16.57 -13.98 1.53
CA LEU A 162 -16.81 -14.71 0.28
C LEU A 162 -17.10 -16.19 0.55
N ASP A 163 -16.42 -16.82 1.51
CA ASP A 163 -16.72 -18.19 1.96
C ASP A 163 -18.14 -18.29 2.51
N SER A 164 -18.55 -17.35 3.38
CA SER A 164 -19.90 -17.33 3.94
C SER A 164 -21.00 -17.14 2.90
N LEU A 165 -20.67 -16.51 1.76
CA LEU A 165 -21.57 -16.35 0.60
C LEU A 165 -21.45 -17.51 -0.42
N HIS A 166 -20.59 -18.48 -0.18
CA HIS A 166 -20.27 -19.58 -1.11
C HIS A 166 -19.78 -19.06 -2.49
N SER A 167 -19.19 -17.87 -2.53
CA SER A 167 -18.68 -17.23 -3.75
C SER A 167 -17.23 -17.67 -4.03
N TYR A 168 -17.06 -18.97 -4.26
CA TYR A 168 -15.76 -19.62 -4.33
C TYR A 168 -14.87 -19.14 -5.47
N ASP A 169 -15.42 -18.85 -6.64
CA ASP A 169 -14.65 -18.33 -7.77
C ASP A 169 -14.00 -16.99 -7.44
N LEU A 170 -14.77 -16.10 -6.83
CA LEU A 170 -14.27 -14.79 -6.41
C LEU A 170 -13.27 -14.91 -5.25
N LEU A 171 -13.53 -15.85 -4.32
CA LEU A 171 -12.60 -16.17 -3.23
C LEU A 171 -11.25 -16.62 -3.79
N ASN A 172 -11.23 -17.56 -4.71
CA ASN A 172 -10.01 -18.06 -5.36
C ASN A 172 -9.25 -16.92 -6.05
N GLN A 173 -9.96 -16.06 -6.80
CA GLN A 173 -9.36 -14.92 -7.47
C GLN A 173 -8.64 -13.99 -6.50
N TYR A 174 -9.28 -13.59 -5.41
CA TYR A 174 -8.68 -12.66 -4.43
C TYR A 174 -7.61 -13.34 -3.57
N ALA A 175 -7.75 -14.61 -3.23
CA ALA A 175 -6.71 -15.37 -2.53
C ALA A 175 -5.44 -15.47 -3.37
N MET A 176 -5.53 -15.87 -4.63
CA MET A 176 -4.39 -15.95 -5.55
C MET A 176 -3.75 -14.57 -5.79
N LYS A 177 -4.56 -13.51 -6.00
CA LYS A 177 -4.06 -12.14 -6.10
C LYS A 177 -3.29 -11.74 -4.84
N SER A 178 -3.80 -12.09 -3.66
CA SER A 178 -3.12 -11.82 -2.40
C SER A 178 -1.79 -12.56 -2.28
N LEU A 179 -1.74 -13.84 -2.66
CA LEU A 179 -0.50 -14.64 -2.61
C LEU A 179 0.56 -14.15 -3.61
N THR A 180 0.16 -13.51 -4.71
CA THR A 180 1.09 -12.84 -5.62
C THR A 180 1.76 -11.62 -4.96
N ILE A 181 1.05 -10.91 -4.08
CA ILE A 181 1.54 -9.71 -3.38
C ILE A 181 2.28 -10.08 -2.08
N ALA A 182 1.74 -11.05 -1.34
CA ALA A 182 2.22 -11.51 -0.04
C ALA A 182 2.20 -13.06 -0.03
N PRO A 183 3.26 -13.70 -0.60
CA PRO A 183 3.32 -15.17 -0.69
C PRO A 183 3.47 -15.85 0.68
N ASP A 184 3.77 -15.08 1.71
CA ASP A 184 3.87 -15.48 3.12
C ASP A 184 2.55 -15.29 3.91
N ASN A 185 1.40 -15.18 3.23
CA ASN A 185 0.09 -15.01 3.87
C ASN A 185 -0.60 -16.35 4.21
N PRO A 186 -0.52 -16.86 5.45
CA PRO A 186 -1.08 -18.17 5.81
C PRO A 186 -2.61 -18.19 5.68
N LYS A 187 -3.28 -17.07 5.98
CA LYS A 187 -4.75 -17.00 5.88
C LYS A 187 -5.25 -17.08 4.46
N ALA A 188 -4.51 -16.52 3.50
CA ALA A 188 -4.88 -16.64 2.09
C ALA A 188 -4.80 -18.09 1.62
N TYR A 189 -3.74 -18.83 2.01
CA TYR A 189 -3.66 -20.27 1.74
C TYR A 189 -4.80 -21.05 2.41
N CYS A 190 -5.11 -20.80 3.68
CA CYS A 190 -6.22 -21.46 4.37
C CYS A 190 -7.52 -21.33 3.58
N TRP A 191 -7.90 -20.13 3.22
CA TRP A 191 -9.17 -19.89 2.51
C TRP A 191 -9.15 -20.45 1.09
N LEU A 192 -8.03 -20.36 0.36
CA LEU A 192 -7.89 -20.91 -0.98
C LEU A 192 -8.05 -22.43 -0.96
N ILE A 193 -7.32 -23.13 -0.10
CA ILE A 193 -7.37 -24.58 0.03
C ILE A 193 -8.78 -25.04 0.43
N ARG A 194 -9.41 -24.36 1.38
CA ARG A 194 -10.79 -24.62 1.78
C ARG A 194 -11.75 -24.49 0.61
N SER A 195 -11.66 -23.40 -0.13
CA SER A 195 -12.52 -23.15 -1.29
C SER A 195 -12.35 -24.22 -2.38
N LEU A 196 -11.11 -24.59 -2.69
CA LEU A 196 -10.81 -25.64 -3.67
C LEU A 196 -11.38 -26.99 -3.24
N LYS A 197 -11.25 -27.36 -1.97
CA LYS A 197 -11.85 -28.59 -1.43
C LYS A 197 -13.39 -28.56 -1.50
N ALA A 198 -14.01 -27.43 -1.14
CA ALA A 198 -15.47 -27.27 -1.21
C ALA A 198 -16.00 -27.42 -2.64
N GLN A 199 -15.19 -27.11 -3.65
CA GLN A 199 -15.51 -27.28 -5.07
C GLN A 199 -15.11 -28.67 -5.62
N GLY A 200 -14.56 -29.56 -4.78
CA GLY A 200 -14.09 -30.89 -5.20
C GLY A 200 -12.75 -30.88 -5.95
N MET A 201 -12.05 -29.77 -5.99
CA MET A 201 -10.75 -29.59 -6.69
C MET A 201 -9.58 -30.05 -5.82
N ASN A 202 -9.61 -31.30 -5.38
CA ASN A 202 -8.69 -31.84 -4.38
C ASN A 202 -7.22 -31.83 -4.83
N GLU A 203 -6.95 -32.04 -6.11
CA GLU A 203 -5.57 -32.02 -6.65
C GLU A 203 -4.99 -30.61 -6.54
N LEU A 204 -5.75 -29.57 -6.93
CA LEU A 204 -5.33 -28.18 -6.81
C LEU A 204 -5.11 -27.79 -5.33
N ALA A 205 -6.01 -28.21 -4.44
CA ALA A 205 -5.85 -27.96 -3.01
C ALA A 205 -4.56 -28.59 -2.44
N THR A 206 -4.17 -29.77 -2.94
CA THR A 206 -2.92 -30.44 -2.54
C THR A 206 -1.70 -29.68 -3.06
N ASN A 207 -1.76 -29.15 -4.29
CA ASN A 207 -0.69 -28.35 -4.86
C ASN A 207 -0.51 -27.03 -4.09
N GLU A 208 -1.58 -26.34 -3.73
CA GLU A 208 -1.53 -25.12 -2.91
C GLU A 208 -0.99 -25.40 -1.49
N LEU A 209 -1.31 -26.56 -0.92
CA LEU A 209 -0.76 -26.97 0.35
C LEU A 209 0.77 -27.20 0.27
N ALA A 210 1.25 -27.78 -0.83
CA ALA A 210 2.68 -27.93 -1.09
C ALA A 210 3.38 -26.56 -1.26
N ALA A 211 2.78 -25.63 -2.01
CA ALA A 211 3.27 -24.27 -2.16
C ALA A 211 3.33 -23.52 -0.82
N ALA A 212 2.30 -23.66 0.02
CA ALA A 212 2.29 -23.07 1.36
C ALA A 212 3.49 -23.51 2.21
N LYS A 213 3.88 -24.78 2.10
CA LYS A 213 5.03 -25.32 2.84
C LYS A 213 6.37 -24.69 2.44
N GLU A 214 6.49 -24.19 1.22
CA GLU A 214 7.71 -23.54 0.72
C GLU A 214 7.81 -22.08 1.17
N HIS A 215 6.68 -21.41 1.41
CA HIS A 215 6.62 -19.98 1.69
C HIS A 215 6.38 -19.64 3.16
N LEU A 216 5.88 -20.57 3.96
CA LEU A 216 5.49 -20.34 5.34
C LEU A 216 6.47 -20.97 6.33
N THR A 217 6.50 -20.45 7.55
CA THR A 217 7.18 -21.09 8.68
C THR A 217 6.50 -22.43 9.04
N THR A 218 7.22 -23.29 9.74
CA THR A 218 6.66 -24.57 10.19
C THR A 218 5.41 -24.39 11.05
N GLU A 219 5.40 -23.40 11.94
CA GLU A 219 4.26 -23.09 12.81
C GLU A 219 3.03 -22.66 12.02
N GLU A 220 3.19 -21.73 11.08
CA GLU A 220 2.10 -21.25 10.21
C GLU A 220 1.55 -22.38 9.31
N TYR A 221 2.42 -23.24 8.82
CA TYR A 221 1.99 -24.40 8.02
C TYR A 221 1.19 -25.40 8.86
N GLU A 222 1.59 -25.67 10.11
CA GLU A 222 0.83 -26.51 11.04
C GLU A 222 -0.53 -25.91 11.37
N GLU A 223 -0.64 -24.58 11.48
CA GLU A 223 -1.93 -23.89 11.63
C GLU A 223 -2.86 -24.14 10.43
N ILE A 224 -2.34 -24.14 9.19
CA ILE A 224 -3.12 -24.47 7.99
C ILE A 224 -3.65 -25.89 8.06
N LEU A 225 -2.81 -26.87 8.46
CA LEU A 225 -3.22 -28.25 8.61
C LEU A 225 -4.30 -28.44 9.67
N ALA A 226 -4.15 -27.74 10.82
CA ALA A 226 -5.13 -27.76 11.90
C ALA A 226 -6.46 -27.11 11.48
N PHE A 227 -6.41 -26.00 10.75
CA PHE A 227 -7.59 -25.35 10.16
C PHE A 227 -8.28 -26.29 9.15
N GLY A 228 -7.48 -27.00 8.36
CA GLY A 228 -7.97 -27.98 7.37
C GLY A 228 -8.59 -29.26 7.96
N ALA A 229 -8.23 -29.63 9.18
CA ALA A 229 -8.82 -30.78 9.86
C ALA A 229 -10.29 -30.57 10.28
N ASN A 230 -10.76 -29.34 10.28
CA ASN A 230 -12.13 -28.95 10.65
C ASN A 230 -13.05 -28.67 9.44
N TRP A 231 -12.69 -29.13 8.25
CA TRP A 231 -13.48 -28.90 6.99
C TRP A 231 -14.35 -30.07 6.62
#